data_a831fbe17eeae0b6aa66567461afc9eb
#
_entry.id   a831fbe17eeae0b6aa66567461afc9eb
#
_cell.length_a   1.000
_cell.length_b   1.000
_cell.length_c   1.000
_cell.angle_alpha   90.00
_cell.angle_beta   90.00
_cell.angle_gamma   90.00
#
_symmetry.space_group_name_H-M   'P 1'
#
loop_
_entity.id
_entity.type
_entity.pdbx_description
1 polymer ?
#
loop_
_entity_poly.entity_id
_entity_poly.type
_entity_poly.pdbx_seq_one_letter_code
_entity_poly.pdbx_strand_id
1 'polypeptide(L)'
;MKKRLLACILLLTLAVLPAAARADVVAPGQKPPEPAEETAAFAELYADDLVDFDPAYTDALEGPVETALWLYPGAAEPLRTLTVEGYPANELGPCYVDSAGQFWGYTGYIYGNRFVWICLSDPTGTSVESDQAVIDRVETRVTELETAQRTQLILAAVLVAAVVAVTLVLILKLRRRMR
;
A
#
# COMPACT_ATOMS: atom_id res chain seq x y z
N MET A 1 3.43 4.96 47.89
CA MET A 1 4.09 4.14 46.86
C MET A 1 3.11 3.58 45.80
N LYS A 2 1.89 3.09 46.16
CA LYS A 2 0.91 2.46 45.23
C LYS A 2 0.47 3.39 44.07
N LYS A 3 0.25 4.69 44.33
CA LYS A 3 -0.19 5.65 43.28
C LYS A 3 0.88 5.95 42.22
N ARG A 4 2.16 5.94 42.59
CA ARG A 4 3.27 6.16 41.63
C ARG A 4 3.52 4.97 40.71
N LEU A 5 3.29 3.75 41.21
CA LEU A 5 3.42 2.53 40.41
C LEU A 5 2.31 2.43 39.32
N LEU A 6 1.08 2.82 39.68
CA LEU A 6 -0.05 2.84 38.73
C LEU A 6 0.16 3.91 37.63
N ALA A 7 0.72 5.06 37.99
CA ALA A 7 1.03 6.12 37.00
C ALA A 7 2.14 5.69 36.02
N CYS A 8 3.17 4.95 36.47
CA CYS A 8 4.20 4.42 35.57
C CYS A 8 3.67 3.35 34.61
N ILE A 9 2.76 2.49 35.09
CA ILE A 9 2.14 1.46 34.21
C ILE A 9 1.25 2.12 33.18
N LEU A 10 0.47 3.17 33.56
CA LEU A 10 -0.38 3.90 32.64
C LEU A 10 0.44 4.69 31.59
N LEU A 11 1.58 5.28 31.97
CA LEU A 11 2.49 5.96 31.05
C LEU A 11 3.18 4.99 30.10
N LEU A 12 3.53 3.78 30.53
CA LEU A 12 4.12 2.77 29.66
C LEU A 12 3.11 2.22 28.64
N THR A 13 1.83 2.07 29.01
CA THR A 13 0.79 1.63 28.09
C THR A 13 0.43 2.71 27.07
N LEU A 14 0.49 4.00 27.42
CA LEU A 14 0.28 5.11 26.48
C LEU A 14 1.45 5.26 25.47
N ALA A 15 2.68 4.93 25.87
CA ALA A 15 3.86 5.03 25.01
C ALA A 15 3.95 3.93 23.93
N VAL A 16 3.13 2.88 24.03
CA VAL A 16 3.10 1.75 23.08
C VAL A 16 1.98 1.90 22.04
N LEU A 17 1.14 2.95 22.14
CA LEU A 17 0.16 3.25 21.09
C LEU A 17 0.91 3.85 19.89
N PRO A 18 1.01 3.15 18.76
CA PRO A 18 1.61 3.74 17.56
C PRO A 18 0.77 4.95 17.16
N ALA A 19 1.44 6.11 17.02
CA ALA A 19 0.85 7.31 16.46
C ALA A 19 0.62 7.13 14.95
N ALA A 20 -0.35 6.31 14.60
CA ALA A 20 -0.84 6.13 13.24
C ALA A 20 -2.26 6.71 13.12
N ALA A 21 -2.39 8.01 13.41
CA ALA A 21 -3.58 8.75 13.04
C ALA A 21 -3.26 9.61 11.83
N ARG A 22 -3.24 9.01 10.64
CA ARG A 22 -3.54 9.74 9.41
C ARG A 22 -5.05 9.74 9.29
N ALA A 23 -5.64 10.91 9.50
CA ALA A 23 -7.07 11.13 9.37
C ALA A 23 -7.44 11.23 7.89
N ASP A 24 -7.72 10.10 7.26
CA ASP A 24 -8.63 10.06 6.13
C ASP A 24 -10.04 9.88 6.67
N VAL A 25 -11.00 10.66 6.13
CA VAL A 25 -12.40 10.62 6.57
C VAL A 25 -13.03 9.33 6.02
N VAL A 26 -12.78 8.23 6.68
CA VAL A 26 -13.40 6.94 6.42
C VAL A 26 -14.51 6.75 7.44
N ALA A 27 -15.64 6.21 7.01
CA ALA A 27 -16.75 5.89 7.90
C ALA A 27 -16.27 5.02 9.06
N PRO A 28 -16.76 5.23 10.31
CA PRO A 28 -16.30 4.47 11.45
C PRO A 28 -16.41 2.96 11.21
N GLY A 29 -15.28 2.25 11.24
CA GLY A 29 -15.20 0.80 11.05
C GLY A 29 -14.83 0.32 9.64
N GLN A 30 -14.64 1.20 8.66
CA GLN A 30 -14.10 0.82 7.35
C GLN A 30 -12.60 1.16 7.28
N LYS A 31 -11.79 0.18 6.87
CA LYS A 31 -10.40 0.43 6.52
C LYS A 31 -10.37 1.28 5.24
N PRO A 32 -9.54 2.33 5.15
CA PRO A 32 -9.35 3.04 3.88
C PRO A 32 -9.01 2.03 2.78
N PRO A 33 -9.51 2.22 1.55
CA PRO A 33 -9.07 1.40 0.45
C PRO A 33 -7.56 1.58 0.25
N GLU A 34 -6.84 0.47 0.19
CA GLU A 34 -5.40 0.44 -0.05
C GLU A 34 -5.14 -0.14 -1.44
N PRO A 35 -4.04 0.25 -2.10
CA PRO A 35 -3.61 -0.40 -3.34
C PRO A 35 -3.26 -1.86 -3.07
N ALA A 36 -3.29 -2.68 -4.13
CA ALA A 36 -2.73 -4.02 -4.08
C ALA A 36 -1.24 -3.95 -3.69
N GLU A 37 -0.73 -4.99 -3.06
CA GLU A 37 0.65 -5.01 -2.56
C GLU A 37 1.67 -4.81 -3.70
N GLU A 38 1.40 -5.38 -4.86
CA GLU A 38 2.20 -5.23 -6.06
C GLU A 38 2.20 -3.80 -6.59
N THR A 39 1.03 -3.15 -6.61
CA THR A 39 0.91 -1.74 -7.02
C THR A 39 1.69 -0.82 -6.07
N ALA A 40 1.59 -1.07 -4.77
CA ALA A 40 2.32 -0.31 -3.76
C ALA A 40 3.84 -0.54 -3.85
N ALA A 41 4.26 -1.80 -4.04
CA ALA A 41 5.66 -2.17 -4.20
C ALA A 41 6.27 -1.53 -5.45
N PHE A 42 5.56 -1.55 -6.59
CA PHE A 42 5.99 -0.87 -7.81
C PHE A 42 6.17 0.63 -7.59
N ALA A 43 5.17 1.30 -7.02
CA ALA A 43 5.22 2.74 -6.78
C ALA A 43 6.39 3.14 -5.85
N GLU A 44 6.76 2.29 -4.89
CA GLU A 44 7.91 2.51 -4.02
C GLU A 44 9.24 2.29 -4.76
N LEU A 45 9.36 1.20 -5.53
CA LEU A 45 10.60 0.84 -6.25
C LEU A 45 10.97 1.84 -7.34
N TYR A 46 9.97 2.45 -7.98
CA TYR A 46 10.14 3.35 -9.13
C TYR A 46 9.73 4.79 -8.81
N ALA A 47 9.72 5.17 -7.52
CA ALA A 47 9.32 6.51 -7.09
C ALA A 47 10.16 7.63 -7.74
N ASP A 48 11.45 7.39 -7.95
CA ASP A 48 12.38 8.34 -8.57
C ASP A 48 12.29 8.37 -10.11
N ASP A 49 11.65 7.37 -10.72
CA ASP A 49 11.45 7.25 -12.17
C ASP A 49 10.09 7.80 -12.63
N LEU A 50 9.28 8.31 -11.69
CA LEU A 50 8.00 8.90 -12.03
C LEU A 50 8.18 10.25 -12.72
N VAL A 51 7.34 10.50 -13.72
CA VAL A 51 7.39 11.71 -14.56
C VAL A 51 6.05 12.44 -14.54
N ASP A 52 6.07 13.70 -14.95
CA ASP A 52 4.85 14.49 -15.14
C ASP A 52 4.06 13.99 -16.35
N PHE A 53 2.77 14.29 -16.36
CA PHE A 53 1.88 13.96 -17.48
C PHE A 53 2.34 14.66 -18.77
N ASP A 54 2.46 13.88 -19.88
CA ASP A 54 2.77 14.42 -21.18
C ASP A 54 1.46 14.78 -21.93
N PRO A 55 1.25 16.06 -22.32
CA PRO A 55 0.05 16.50 -23.05
C PRO A 55 -0.20 15.77 -24.39
N ALA A 56 0.81 15.11 -24.96
CA ALA A 56 0.66 14.28 -26.15
C ALA A 56 -0.34 13.13 -25.98
N TYR A 57 -0.62 12.75 -24.73
CA TYR A 57 -1.55 11.66 -24.40
C TYR A 57 -2.90 12.12 -23.85
N THR A 58 -3.22 13.43 -23.97
CA THR A 58 -4.49 13.99 -23.46
C THR A 58 -5.71 13.24 -23.99
N ASP A 59 -5.68 12.86 -25.25
CA ASP A 59 -6.80 12.25 -25.96
C ASP A 59 -6.82 10.71 -25.88
N ALA A 60 -5.84 10.11 -25.17
CA ALA A 60 -5.67 8.65 -25.12
C ALA A 60 -6.90 7.89 -24.57
N LEU A 61 -7.68 8.54 -23.70
CA LEU A 61 -8.87 7.99 -23.07
C LEU A 61 -10.14 8.78 -23.45
N GLU A 62 -10.14 9.53 -24.54
CA GLU A 62 -11.35 10.09 -25.12
C GLU A 62 -12.15 8.95 -25.76
N GLY A 63 -13.18 8.52 -25.03
CA GLY A 63 -13.91 7.29 -25.31
C GLY A 63 -14.97 7.37 -26.41
N PRO A 64 -15.58 6.21 -26.72
CA PRO A 64 -15.40 4.92 -26.05
C PRO A 64 -14.09 4.21 -26.46
N VAL A 65 -13.28 3.84 -25.50
CA VAL A 65 -12.01 3.14 -25.70
C VAL A 65 -11.96 1.87 -24.89
N GLU A 66 -11.63 0.74 -25.50
CA GLU A 66 -11.31 -0.47 -24.76
C GLU A 66 -9.99 -0.26 -24.02
N THR A 67 -10.02 -0.43 -22.70
CA THR A 67 -8.90 -0.05 -21.83
C THR A 67 -8.51 -1.22 -20.92
N ALA A 68 -7.26 -1.63 -21.03
CA ALA A 68 -6.64 -2.62 -20.14
C ALA A 68 -6.15 -1.91 -18.87
N LEU A 69 -6.55 -2.42 -17.71
CA LEU A 69 -6.11 -1.95 -16.41
C LEU A 69 -5.07 -2.90 -15.84
N TRP A 70 -3.99 -2.36 -15.30
CA TRP A 70 -2.84 -3.11 -14.82
C TRP A 70 -2.57 -2.83 -13.35
N LEU A 71 -2.02 -3.79 -12.62
CA LEU A 71 -1.56 -3.57 -11.26
C LEU A 71 -0.30 -2.69 -11.25
N TYR A 72 0.57 -2.88 -12.23
CA TYR A 72 1.77 -2.07 -12.45
C TYR A 72 2.26 -2.19 -13.91
N PRO A 73 3.02 -1.23 -14.43
CA PRO A 73 3.68 -1.32 -15.72
C PRO A 73 4.61 -2.52 -15.82
N GLY A 74 4.54 -3.26 -16.93
CA GLY A 74 5.35 -4.47 -17.15
C GLY A 74 4.82 -5.75 -16.49
N ALA A 75 3.65 -5.73 -15.84
CA ALA A 75 3.01 -6.94 -15.33
C ALA A 75 2.75 -7.98 -16.43
N ALA A 76 2.64 -9.26 -16.07
CA ALA A 76 2.49 -10.36 -17.02
C ALA A 76 1.16 -10.30 -17.80
N GLU A 77 0.09 -9.82 -17.16
CA GLU A 77 -1.25 -9.71 -17.74
C GLU A 77 -2.02 -8.55 -17.12
N PRO A 78 -3.00 -7.98 -17.83
CA PRO A 78 -3.86 -6.96 -17.26
C PRO A 78 -4.76 -7.55 -16.17
N LEU A 79 -5.04 -6.76 -15.15
CA LEU A 79 -6.00 -7.08 -14.11
C LEU A 79 -7.39 -7.31 -14.71
N ARG A 80 -7.78 -6.48 -15.66
CA ARG A 80 -9.01 -6.60 -16.45
C ARG A 80 -9.02 -5.62 -17.61
N THR A 81 -9.91 -5.84 -18.56
CA THR A 81 -10.23 -4.91 -19.65
C THR A 81 -11.67 -4.42 -19.50
N LEU A 82 -11.92 -3.16 -19.82
CA LEU A 82 -13.25 -2.54 -19.82
C LEU A 82 -13.34 -1.43 -20.86
N THR A 83 -14.56 -1.07 -21.26
CA THR A 83 -14.78 0.11 -22.10
C THR A 83 -14.84 1.36 -21.25
N VAL A 84 -13.99 2.34 -21.54
CA VAL A 84 -13.99 3.68 -20.94
C VAL A 84 -14.76 4.59 -21.89
N GLU A 85 -15.85 5.19 -21.40
CA GLU A 85 -16.71 6.09 -22.20
C GLU A 85 -16.18 7.54 -22.28
N GLY A 86 -15.06 7.79 -21.63
CA GLY A 86 -14.35 9.06 -21.54
C GLY A 86 -13.76 9.24 -20.15
N TYR A 87 -12.48 9.52 -20.11
CA TYR A 87 -11.76 9.84 -18.88
C TYR A 87 -10.68 10.86 -19.21
N PRO A 88 -10.59 11.98 -18.47
CA PRO A 88 -9.58 13.00 -18.75
C PRO A 88 -8.19 12.46 -18.40
N ALA A 89 -7.44 12.00 -19.40
CA ALA A 89 -6.14 11.38 -19.23
C ALA A 89 -5.14 12.30 -18.51
N ASN A 90 -5.28 13.62 -18.68
CA ASN A 90 -4.47 14.61 -17.97
C ASN A 90 -4.77 14.71 -16.45
N GLU A 91 -5.79 14.03 -15.94
CA GLU A 91 -6.05 13.88 -14.50
C GLU A 91 -5.40 12.62 -13.91
N LEU A 92 -4.78 11.78 -14.76
CA LEU A 92 -3.98 10.64 -14.30
C LEU A 92 -2.65 11.15 -13.74
N GLY A 93 -2.18 10.52 -12.72
CA GLY A 93 -0.88 10.82 -12.14
C GLY A 93 -0.61 10.00 -10.89
N PRO A 94 0.66 9.73 -10.59
CA PRO A 94 1.87 10.01 -11.37
C PRO A 94 1.95 9.18 -12.67
N CYS A 95 2.86 9.56 -13.57
CA CYS A 95 3.12 8.85 -14.82
C CYS A 95 4.47 8.13 -14.77
N TYR A 96 4.65 7.15 -15.65
CA TYR A 96 5.88 6.36 -15.75
C TYR A 96 6.17 6.05 -17.23
N VAL A 97 7.44 6.00 -17.60
CA VAL A 97 7.87 5.56 -18.93
C VAL A 97 8.64 4.27 -18.77
N ASP A 98 8.16 3.19 -19.38
CA ASP A 98 8.81 1.88 -19.28
C ASP A 98 10.04 1.73 -20.20
N SER A 99 10.70 0.58 -20.12
CA SER A 99 11.90 0.27 -20.91
C SER A 99 11.65 0.20 -22.41
N ALA A 100 10.41 0.00 -22.84
CA ALA A 100 9.97 0.03 -24.23
C ALA A 100 9.60 1.43 -24.73
N GLY A 101 9.62 2.43 -23.84
CA GLY A 101 9.21 3.81 -24.11
C GLY A 101 7.70 4.01 -24.09
N GLN A 102 6.93 3.08 -23.54
CA GLN A 102 5.49 3.24 -23.36
C GLN A 102 5.19 4.16 -22.17
N PHE A 103 4.22 5.02 -22.34
CA PHE A 103 3.81 6.00 -21.35
C PHE A 103 2.61 5.49 -20.55
N TRP A 104 2.75 5.45 -19.23
CA TRP A 104 1.78 4.92 -18.30
C TRP A 104 1.25 5.98 -17.37
N GLY A 105 -0.06 5.96 -17.11
CA GLY A 105 -0.72 6.83 -16.14
C GLY A 105 -1.30 6.01 -14.99
N TYR A 106 -1.05 6.47 -13.77
CA TYR A 106 -1.65 5.89 -12.56
C TYR A 106 -2.97 6.57 -12.23
N THR A 107 -3.95 5.82 -11.76
CA THR A 107 -5.19 6.38 -11.24
C THR A 107 -5.59 5.78 -9.91
N GLY A 108 -6.04 6.65 -9.00
CA GLY A 108 -6.65 6.22 -7.73
C GLY A 108 -8.02 5.59 -7.90
N TYR A 109 -8.76 5.96 -8.97
CA TYR A 109 -10.09 5.42 -9.26
C TYR A 109 -10.49 5.62 -10.71
N ILE A 110 -10.93 4.54 -11.37
CA ILE A 110 -11.53 4.58 -12.70
C ILE A 110 -12.61 3.49 -12.83
N TYR A 111 -13.84 3.87 -13.16
CA TYR A 111 -14.97 2.96 -13.46
C TYR A 111 -15.12 1.80 -12.45
N GLY A 112 -15.06 2.10 -11.16
CA GLY A 112 -15.17 1.09 -10.08
C GLY A 112 -13.86 0.38 -9.71
N ASN A 113 -12.77 0.62 -10.46
CA ASN A 113 -11.46 0.06 -10.15
C ASN A 113 -10.61 1.10 -9.43
N ARG A 114 -9.75 0.65 -8.52
CA ARG A 114 -8.92 1.54 -7.71
C ARG A 114 -7.46 1.18 -7.84
N PHE A 115 -6.61 2.22 -7.79
CA PHE A 115 -5.17 2.07 -7.70
C PHE A 115 -4.58 1.22 -8.83
N VAL A 116 -4.89 1.61 -10.06
CA VAL A 116 -4.47 0.89 -11.27
C VAL A 116 -3.65 1.76 -12.20
N TRP A 117 -2.90 1.12 -13.09
CA TRP A 117 -2.14 1.74 -14.15
C TRP A 117 -2.80 1.49 -15.50
N ILE A 118 -2.63 2.46 -16.41
CA ILE A 118 -3.13 2.39 -17.79
C ILE A 118 -1.97 2.76 -18.71
N CYS A 119 -1.70 1.94 -19.72
CA CYS A 119 -0.77 2.30 -20.78
C CYS A 119 -1.42 3.33 -21.71
N LEU A 120 -1.04 4.58 -21.62
CA LEU A 120 -1.61 5.67 -22.45
C LEU A 120 -1.09 5.64 -23.89
N SER A 121 0.05 5.00 -24.13
CA SER A 121 0.57 4.75 -25.48
C SER A 121 -0.24 3.68 -26.23
N ASP A 122 -0.81 2.73 -25.50
CA ASP A 122 -1.71 1.68 -26.00
C ASP A 122 -2.76 1.32 -24.94
N PRO A 123 -3.85 2.06 -24.83
CA PRO A 123 -4.87 1.78 -23.82
C PRO A 123 -5.47 0.37 -23.91
N THR A 124 -5.50 -0.24 -25.12
CA THR A 124 -5.99 -1.61 -25.31
C THR A 124 -5.09 -2.67 -24.68
N GLY A 125 -3.82 -2.35 -24.48
CA GLY A 125 -2.80 -3.25 -23.95
C GLY A 125 -2.33 -4.31 -24.94
N THR A 126 -2.67 -4.20 -26.24
CA THR A 126 -2.33 -5.22 -27.23
C THR A 126 -0.85 -5.26 -27.60
N SER A 127 -0.15 -4.14 -27.46
CA SER A 127 1.30 -4.01 -27.71
C SER A 127 2.12 -4.01 -26.41
N VAL A 128 1.47 -4.16 -25.27
CA VAL A 128 2.17 -4.20 -23.97
C VAL A 128 2.82 -5.56 -23.78
N GLU A 129 4.14 -5.54 -23.62
CA GLU A 129 4.91 -6.73 -23.31
C GLU A 129 5.22 -6.77 -21.81
N SER A 130 5.25 -7.98 -21.24
CA SER A 130 5.66 -8.15 -19.84
C SER A 130 7.17 -7.92 -19.69
N ASP A 131 7.55 -7.23 -18.61
CA ASP A 131 8.96 -7.05 -18.23
C ASP A 131 9.31 -7.94 -17.05
N GLN A 132 9.99 -9.06 -17.34
CA GLN A 132 10.36 -10.04 -16.31
C GLN A 132 11.26 -9.43 -15.22
N ALA A 133 12.10 -8.46 -15.56
CA ALA A 133 12.95 -7.82 -14.57
C ALA A 133 12.15 -6.93 -13.60
N VAL A 134 11.07 -6.30 -14.09
CA VAL A 134 10.13 -5.55 -13.24
C VAL A 134 9.35 -6.51 -12.37
N ILE A 135 8.82 -7.59 -12.94
CA ILE A 135 8.05 -8.62 -12.21
C ILE A 135 8.88 -9.16 -11.05
N ASP A 136 10.11 -9.61 -11.31
CA ASP A 136 10.99 -10.19 -10.29
C ASP A 136 11.29 -9.20 -9.15
N ARG A 137 11.46 -7.92 -9.46
CA ARG A 137 11.69 -6.87 -8.45
C ARG A 137 10.44 -6.63 -7.59
N VAL A 138 9.28 -6.52 -8.22
CA VAL A 138 8.01 -6.29 -7.52
C VAL A 138 7.69 -7.47 -6.60
N GLU A 139 7.80 -8.72 -7.07
CA GLU A 139 7.58 -9.93 -6.28
C GLU A 139 8.56 -10.02 -5.09
N THR A 140 9.83 -9.69 -5.34
CA THR A 140 10.84 -9.65 -4.27
C THR A 140 10.45 -8.62 -3.21
N ARG A 141 10.03 -7.42 -3.63
CA ARG A 141 9.64 -6.35 -2.72
C ARG A 141 8.40 -6.70 -1.90
N VAL A 142 7.38 -7.28 -2.52
CA VAL A 142 6.18 -7.79 -1.83
C VAL A 142 6.57 -8.81 -0.75
N THR A 143 7.42 -9.77 -1.09
CA THR A 143 7.91 -10.78 -0.14
C THR A 143 8.68 -10.16 1.04
N GLU A 144 9.50 -9.14 0.79
CA GLU A 144 10.21 -8.39 1.85
C GLU A 144 9.23 -7.67 2.78
N LEU A 145 8.21 -6.99 2.22
CA LEU A 145 7.19 -6.27 2.98
C LEU A 145 6.38 -7.22 3.87
N GLU A 146 5.90 -8.34 3.32
CA GLU A 146 5.21 -9.38 4.10
C GLU A 146 6.07 -9.92 5.24
N THR A 147 7.35 -10.19 4.96
CA THR A 147 8.29 -10.72 5.96
C THR A 147 8.54 -9.72 7.08
N ALA A 148 8.71 -8.43 6.73
CA ALA A 148 8.87 -7.35 7.70
C ALA A 148 7.63 -7.19 8.57
N GLN A 149 6.43 -7.24 7.99
CA GLN A 149 5.16 -7.14 8.69
C GLN A 149 4.97 -8.32 9.68
N ARG A 150 5.24 -9.54 9.23
CA ARG A 150 5.19 -10.74 10.09
C ARG A 150 6.16 -10.62 11.26
N THR A 151 7.38 -10.15 11.02
CA THR A 151 8.41 -9.94 12.05
C THR A 151 7.95 -8.91 13.09
N GLN A 152 7.37 -7.81 12.65
CA GLN A 152 6.81 -6.78 13.55
C GLN A 152 5.68 -7.33 14.42
N LEU A 153 4.78 -8.13 13.86
CA LEU A 153 3.69 -8.76 14.61
C LEU A 153 4.23 -9.73 15.68
N ILE A 154 5.24 -10.54 15.35
CA ILE A 154 5.89 -11.46 16.29
C ILE A 154 6.56 -10.69 17.43
N LEU A 155 7.30 -9.63 17.12
CA LEU A 155 7.95 -8.79 18.12
C LEU A 155 6.93 -8.12 19.06
N ALA A 156 5.83 -7.61 18.50
CA ALA A 156 4.74 -7.04 19.30
C ALA A 156 4.11 -8.08 20.23
N ALA A 157 3.85 -9.29 19.74
CA ALA A 157 3.30 -10.38 20.55
C ALA A 157 4.24 -10.80 21.69
N VAL A 158 5.55 -10.90 21.43
CA VAL A 158 6.56 -11.21 22.44
C VAL A 158 6.62 -10.13 23.52
N LEU A 159 6.57 -8.86 23.11
CA LEU A 159 6.60 -7.73 24.04
C LEU A 159 5.37 -7.71 24.95
N VAL A 160 4.18 -7.96 24.40
CA VAL A 160 2.94 -8.09 25.19
C VAL A 160 3.04 -9.26 26.17
N ALA A 161 3.52 -10.41 25.74
CA ALA A 161 3.70 -11.57 26.61
C ALA A 161 4.68 -11.29 27.76
N ALA A 162 5.78 -10.59 27.50
CA ALA A 162 6.75 -10.18 28.51
C ALA A 162 6.12 -9.22 29.56
N VAL A 163 5.36 -8.24 29.12
CA VAL A 163 4.65 -7.31 30.01
C VAL A 163 3.66 -8.04 30.90
N VAL A 164 2.88 -8.97 30.35
CA VAL A 164 1.93 -9.80 31.11
C VAL A 164 2.67 -10.65 32.16
N ALA A 165 3.75 -11.30 31.78
CA ALA A 165 4.56 -12.14 32.70
C ALA A 165 5.13 -11.31 33.88
N VAL A 166 5.71 -10.15 33.60
CA VAL A 166 6.23 -9.24 34.64
C VAL A 166 5.11 -8.78 35.58
N THR A 167 3.96 -8.42 35.02
CA THR A 167 2.79 -7.98 35.81
C THR A 167 2.31 -9.10 36.74
N LEU A 168 2.21 -10.33 36.24
CA LEU A 168 1.83 -11.49 37.06
C LEU A 168 2.82 -11.76 38.21
N VAL A 169 4.12 -11.70 37.94
CA VAL A 169 5.16 -11.87 38.96
C VAL A 169 5.05 -10.79 40.06
N LEU A 170 4.81 -9.52 39.65
CA LEU A 170 4.63 -8.42 40.60
C LEU A 170 3.39 -8.62 41.48
N ILE A 171 2.27 -9.03 40.90
CA ILE A 171 1.02 -9.29 41.62
C ILE A 171 1.26 -10.44 42.66
N LEU A 172 1.88 -11.54 42.24
CA LEU A 172 2.17 -12.66 43.11
C LEU A 172 3.11 -12.27 44.28
N LYS A 173 4.13 -11.45 44.01
CA LYS A 173 5.06 -10.93 45.00
C LYS A 173 4.39 -10.00 46.02
N LEU A 174 3.47 -9.15 45.53
CA LEU A 174 2.67 -8.29 46.41
C LEU A 174 1.70 -9.08 47.29
N ARG A 175 1.02 -10.09 46.74
CA ARG A 175 0.14 -10.99 47.54
C ARG A 175 0.90 -11.74 48.64
N ARG A 176 2.13 -12.20 48.37
CA ARG A 176 2.97 -12.88 49.39
C ARG A 176 3.41 -11.94 50.51
N ARG A 177 3.53 -10.64 50.29
CA ARG A 177 3.89 -9.61 51.32
C ARG A 177 2.73 -9.16 52.17
N MET A 178 1.52 -9.46 51.77
CA MET A 178 0.28 -9.02 52.50
C MET A 178 -0.30 -10.18 53.33
N ARG A 179 0.26 -11.38 53.24
CA ARG A 179 -0.01 -12.52 54.14
C ARG A 179 1.10 -12.64 55.21
#